data_339ac9d0bb099a7bb38db43f63881f67
#
_entry.id   339ac9d0bb099a7bb38db43f63881f67
#
_cell.length_a   1.000
_cell.length_b   1.000
_cell.length_c   1.000
_cell.angle_alpha   90.00
_cell.angle_beta   90.00
_cell.angle_gamma   90.00
#
_symmetry.space_group_name_H-M   'P 1'
#
loop_
_entity.id
_entity.type
_entity.pdbx_description
1 polymer ?
#
loop_
_entity_poly.entity_id
_entity_poly.type
_entity_poly.pdbx_seq_one_letter_code
_entity_poly.pdbx_strand_id
1 'polypeptide(L)'
;MHTAIRISGMVALALAALAGPRLAAADQPVFDVSVLAGACANCHGTDGRSPGGIPSIAGRPESVLKQQLLAFKSDTPPAGTTVMGRLAKGFSDEQISALAKHFSQISRTSSAQEVAKQ
;
A
#
# COMPACT_ATOMS: atom_id res chain seq x y z
N MET A 1 -24.85 72.54 -25.89
CA MET A 1 -25.54 71.51 -25.09
C MET A 1 -24.98 70.19 -25.51
N HIS A 2 -23.97 69.68 -24.82
CA HIS A 2 -23.24 68.47 -25.20
C HIS A 2 -23.38 67.49 -24.06
N THR A 3 -24.14 66.43 -24.28
CA THR A 3 -24.36 65.34 -23.34
C THR A 3 -23.27 64.34 -23.54
N ALA A 4 -22.31 64.34 -22.66
CA ALA A 4 -21.22 63.28 -22.60
C ALA A 4 -21.75 62.05 -21.93
N ILE A 5 -21.90 60.97 -22.67
CA ILE A 5 -22.23 59.63 -22.16
C ILE A 5 -20.96 59.03 -21.66
N ARG A 6 -20.85 58.82 -20.31
CA ARG A 6 -19.79 58.09 -19.65
C ARG A 6 -20.11 56.58 -19.72
N ILE A 7 -19.40 55.88 -20.58
CA ILE A 7 -19.34 54.40 -20.55
C ILE A 7 -18.05 54.05 -19.85
N SER A 8 -18.14 53.94 -18.55
CA SER A 8 -17.03 53.42 -17.73
C SER A 8 -17.56 52.26 -16.87
N GLY A 9 -16.97 51.12 -17.02
CA GLY A 9 -16.96 50.13 -15.94
C GLY A 9 -17.79 48.87 -16.10
N MET A 10 -17.47 48.01 -17.04
CA MET A 10 -17.87 46.58 -16.98
C MET A 10 -16.95 45.70 -17.82
N VAL A 11 -15.67 45.69 -17.50
CA VAL A 11 -14.73 44.65 -18.02
C VAL A 11 -13.69 44.33 -16.93
N ALA A 12 -14.10 43.72 -15.83
CA ALA A 12 -13.18 43.20 -14.84
C ALA A 12 -13.84 42.16 -13.93
N LEU A 13 -14.51 41.16 -14.46
CA LEU A 13 -15.00 40.06 -13.64
C LEU A 13 -15.21 38.79 -14.47
N ALA A 14 -14.17 38.23 -15.08
CA ALA A 14 -14.28 36.93 -15.76
C ALA A 14 -12.95 36.17 -15.87
N LEU A 15 -12.07 36.18 -14.86
CA LEU A 15 -10.83 35.37 -14.87
C LEU A 15 -10.54 34.65 -13.55
N ALA A 16 -11.54 34.31 -12.76
CA ALA A 16 -11.33 33.64 -11.46
C ALA A 16 -12.06 32.30 -11.32
N ALA A 17 -12.17 31.49 -12.37
CA ALA A 17 -12.91 30.23 -12.30
C ALA A 17 -12.25 29.06 -13.04
N LEU A 18 -10.92 28.93 -13.03
CA LEU A 18 -10.21 27.77 -13.60
C LEU A 18 -9.23 27.13 -12.62
N ALA A 19 -9.37 27.37 -11.32
CA ALA A 19 -8.72 26.57 -10.29
C ALA A 19 -9.64 25.39 -9.93
N GLY A 20 -9.82 24.45 -10.86
CA GLY A 20 -10.43 23.16 -10.56
C GLY A 20 -9.60 22.42 -9.49
N PRO A 21 -10.24 21.58 -8.64
CA PRO A 21 -9.52 20.79 -7.68
C PRO A 21 -8.51 19.93 -8.45
N ARG A 22 -7.21 20.20 -8.26
CA ARG A 22 -6.17 19.26 -8.64
C ARG A 22 -6.37 18.04 -7.75
N LEU A 23 -6.95 16.98 -8.29
CA LEU A 23 -6.83 15.65 -7.73
C LEU A 23 -5.33 15.40 -7.65
N ALA A 24 -4.80 15.39 -6.42
CA ALA A 24 -3.46 14.92 -6.16
C ALA A 24 -3.42 13.49 -6.72
N ALA A 25 -2.71 13.28 -7.81
CA ALA A 25 -2.38 11.95 -8.29
C ALA A 25 -1.64 11.30 -7.13
N ALA A 26 -2.27 10.34 -6.47
CA ALA A 26 -1.61 9.52 -5.48
C ALA A 26 -0.41 8.90 -6.20
N ASP A 27 0.78 9.16 -5.69
CA ASP A 27 2.03 8.63 -6.23
C ASP A 27 1.92 7.10 -6.17
N GLN A 28 1.58 6.47 -7.31
CA GLN A 28 1.44 5.03 -7.38
C GLN A 28 2.84 4.44 -7.26
N PRO A 29 3.04 3.46 -6.39
CA PRO A 29 4.34 2.83 -6.26
C PRO A 29 4.76 2.25 -7.62
N VAL A 30 6.01 2.48 -8.03
CA VAL A 30 6.59 2.05 -9.31
C VAL A 30 6.79 0.51 -9.37
N PHE A 31 6.11 -0.25 -8.51
CA PHE A 31 6.22 -1.71 -8.44
C PHE A 31 4.84 -2.34 -8.25
N ASP A 32 4.69 -3.55 -8.76
CA ASP A 32 3.49 -4.37 -8.52
C ASP A 32 3.67 -5.19 -7.23
N VAL A 33 2.86 -4.89 -6.22
CA VAL A 33 2.91 -5.57 -4.93
C VAL A 33 2.58 -7.06 -5.02
N SER A 34 1.75 -7.47 -5.99
CA SER A 34 1.41 -8.89 -6.17
C SER A 34 2.61 -9.71 -6.63
N VAL A 35 3.46 -9.11 -7.46
CA VAL A 35 4.74 -9.72 -7.90
C VAL A 35 5.68 -9.87 -6.71
N LEU A 36 5.81 -8.83 -5.87
CA LEU A 36 6.64 -8.90 -4.66
C LEU A 36 6.10 -9.95 -3.67
N ALA A 37 4.78 -10.01 -3.48
CA ALA A 37 4.12 -10.97 -2.59
C ALA A 37 4.33 -12.42 -3.04
N GLY A 38 4.49 -12.66 -4.35
CA GLY A 38 4.82 -13.99 -4.88
C GLY A 38 6.09 -14.58 -4.29
N ALA A 39 7.10 -13.77 -4.00
CA ALA A 39 8.34 -14.22 -3.35
C ALA A 39 8.07 -14.72 -1.91
N CYS A 40 7.14 -14.10 -1.19
CA CYS A 40 6.75 -14.51 0.17
C CYS A 40 6.00 -15.84 0.16
N ALA A 41 5.16 -16.07 -0.86
CA ALA A 41 4.33 -17.26 -1.01
C ALA A 41 5.15 -18.56 -1.10
N ASN A 42 6.38 -18.50 -1.61
CA ASN A 42 7.27 -19.67 -1.71
C ASN A 42 7.52 -20.37 -0.35
N CYS A 43 7.50 -19.61 0.74
CA CYS A 43 7.71 -20.13 2.08
C CYS A 43 6.46 -20.01 2.95
N HIS A 44 5.72 -18.90 2.83
CA HIS A 44 4.55 -18.63 3.66
C HIS A 44 3.24 -19.20 3.10
N GLY A 45 3.32 -20.02 2.03
CA GLY A 45 2.18 -20.67 1.40
C GLY A 45 1.40 -19.75 0.48
N THR A 46 0.50 -20.32 -0.32
CA THR A 46 -0.34 -19.57 -1.27
C THR A 46 -1.05 -18.42 -0.55
N ASP A 47 -0.93 -17.22 -1.07
CA ASP A 47 -1.47 -15.99 -0.48
C ASP A 47 -1.02 -15.74 0.98
N GLY A 48 0.12 -16.32 1.38
CA GLY A 48 0.61 -16.20 2.74
C GLY A 48 -0.12 -17.06 3.77
N ARG A 49 -0.90 -18.06 3.34
CA ARG A 49 -1.65 -18.98 4.19
C ARG A 49 -0.87 -20.27 4.43
N SER A 50 0.21 -20.20 5.17
CA SER A 50 0.99 -21.39 5.50
C SER A 50 0.21 -22.35 6.40
N PRO A 51 0.14 -23.63 6.06
CA PRO A 51 -0.48 -24.65 6.93
C PRO A 51 0.49 -25.28 7.93
N GLY A 52 1.78 -24.93 7.88
CA GLY A 52 2.85 -25.65 8.59
C GLY A 52 3.68 -24.81 9.54
N GLY A 53 4.94 -25.21 9.74
CA GLY A 53 5.86 -24.60 10.69
C GLY A 53 6.32 -23.18 10.36
N ILE A 54 6.19 -22.75 9.09
CA ILE A 54 6.43 -21.35 8.70
C ILE A 54 5.16 -20.57 9.01
N PRO A 55 5.23 -19.42 9.70
CA PRO A 55 4.03 -18.71 10.12
C PRO A 55 3.17 -18.23 8.94
N SER A 56 1.84 -18.35 9.05
CA SER A 56 0.91 -17.68 8.15
C SER A 56 0.98 -16.17 8.36
N ILE A 57 1.01 -15.42 7.27
CA ILE A 57 1.03 -13.96 7.24
C ILE A 57 -0.28 -13.35 6.72
N ALA A 58 -1.14 -14.14 6.10
CA ALA A 58 -2.46 -13.71 5.62
C ALA A 58 -3.35 -13.21 6.75
N GLY A 59 -4.02 -12.08 6.54
CA GLY A 59 -5.00 -11.50 7.45
C GLY A 59 -4.46 -11.07 8.82
N ARG A 60 -3.15 -10.94 8.96
CA ARG A 60 -2.55 -10.33 10.17
C ARG A 60 -2.67 -8.82 10.09
N PRO A 61 -2.76 -8.10 11.22
CA PRO A 61 -2.82 -6.65 11.20
C PRO A 61 -1.65 -6.03 10.43
N GLU A 62 -1.93 -5.05 9.59
CA GLU A 62 -0.93 -4.36 8.76
C GLU A 62 0.23 -3.82 9.60
N SER A 63 -0.08 -3.17 10.73
CA SER A 63 0.93 -2.60 11.63
C SER A 63 1.89 -3.66 12.18
N VAL A 64 1.38 -4.86 12.49
CA VAL A 64 2.18 -5.98 12.99
C VAL A 64 3.11 -6.50 11.90
N LEU A 65 2.59 -6.72 10.69
CA LEU A 65 3.39 -7.19 9.56
C LEU A 65 4.49 -6.18 9.20
N LYS A 66 4.14 -4.88 9.16
CA LYS A 66 5.10 -3.82 8.86
C LYS A 66 6.22 -3.76 9.91
N GLN A 67 5.87 -3.77 11.20
CA GLN A 67 6.85 -3.75 12.28
C GLN A 67 7.79 -4.97 12.22
N GLN A 68 7.26 -6.15 11.96
CA GLN A 68 8.06 -7.37 11.84
C GLN A 68 9.04 -7.30 10.67
N LEU A 69 8.58 -6.85 9.49
CA LEU A 69 9.45 -6.72 8.32
C LEU A 69 10.54 -5.67 8.53
N LEU A 70 10.24 -4.54 9.17
CA LEU A 70 11.23 -3.53 9.52
C LEU A 70 12.23 -4.06 10.56
N ALA A 71 11.76 -4.83 11.56
CA ALA A 71 12.65 -5.46 12.54
C ALA A 71 13.61 -6.47 11.88
N PHE A 72 13.12 -7.27 10.92
CA PHE A 72 13.96 -8.18 10.14
C PHE A 72 14.98 -7.43 9.27
N LYS A 73 14.57 -6.27 8.71
CA LYS A 73 15.46 -5.43 7.88
C LYS A 73 16.56 -4.74 8.67
N SER A 74 16.38 -4.56 9.98
CA SER A 74 17.33 -3.86 10.83
C SER A 74 18.70 -4.54 10.90
N ASP A 75 19.72 -3.84 11.39
CA ASP A 75 21.06 -4.40 11.57
C ASP A 75 21.13 -5.38 12.77
N THR A 76 20.12 -5.34 13.63
CA THR A 76 19.95 -6.25 14.77
C THR A 76 18.61 -6.97 14.66
N PRO A 77 18.44 -7.88 13.69
CA PRO A 77 17.20 -8.60 13.53
C PRO A 77 16.93 -9.52 14.74
N PRO A 78 15.65 -9.85 15.01
CA PRO A 78 15.31 -10.76 16.11
C PRO A 78 16.07 -12.09 16.04
N ALA A 79 16.48 -12.61 17.17
CA ALA A 79 17.22 -13.86 17.25
C ALA A 79 16.48 -15.01 16.56
N GLY A 80 17.21 -15.88 15.85
CA GLY A 80 16.65 -17.01 15.12
C GLY A 80 16.05 -16.71 13.75
N THR A 81 16.07 -15.44 13.29
CA THR A 81 15.47 -15.02 12.02
C THR A 81 16.49 -14.89 10.89
N THR A 82 17.18 -15.97 10.54
CA THR A 82 18.25 -15.94 9.54
C THR A 82 17.78 -15.63 8.11
N VAL A 83 16.70 -16.24 7.65
CA VAL A 83 16.18 -16.10 6.29
C VAL A 83 15.47 -14.76 6.12
N MET A 84 14.52 -14.43 7.00
CA MET A 84 13.76 -13.19 6.92
C MET A 84 14.67 -11.96 7.08
N GLY A 85 15.70 -12.01 7.91
CA GLY A 85 16.67 -10.93 8.06
C GLY A 85 17.46 -10.63 6.77
N ARG A 86 17.65 -11.62 5.91
CA ARG A 86 18.29 -11.43 4.60
C ARG A 86 17.30 -10.93 3.57
N LEU A 87 16.11 -11.51 3.51
CA LEU A 87 15.08 -11.15 2.52
C LEU A 87 14.57 -9.73 2.72
N ALA A 88 14.27 -9.35 3.97
CA ALA A 88 13.70 -8.04 4.28
C ALA A 88 14.65 -6.88 3.91
N LYS A 89 15.96 -7.10 3.94
CA LYS A 89 16.96 -6.09 3.50
C LYS A 89 16.87 -5.77 2.01
N GLY A 90 16.31 -6.64 1.19
CA GLY A 90 16.12 -6.42 -0.24
C GLY A 90 14.92 -5.52 -0.60
N PHE A 91 14.07 -5.17 0.36
CA PHE A 91 12.89 -4.34 0.12
C PHE A 91 13.06 -2.91 0.63
N SER A 92 12.52 -1.93 -0.11
CA SER A 92 12.40 -0.56 0.40
C SER A 92 11.32 -0.47 1.49
N ASP A 93 11.28 0.62 2.24
CA ASP A 93 10.26 0.80 3.29
C ASP A 93 8.85 0.97 2.71
N GLU A 94 8.77 1.52 1.49
CA GLU A 94 7.52 1.61 0.72
C GLU A 94 7.04 0.22 0.30
N GLN A 95 7.95 -0.63 -0.19
CA GLN A 95 7.64 -2.02 -0.54
C GLN A 95 7.21 -2.82 0.68
N ILE A 96 7.87 -2.65 1.82
CA ILE A 96 7.50 -3.26 3.10
C ILE A 96 6.09 -2.82 3.52
N SER A 97 5.79 -1.54 3.40
CA SER A 97 4.46 -1.01 3.73
C SER A 97 3.38 -1.58 2.80
N ALA A 98 3.65 -1.67 1.51
CA ALA A 98 2.75 -2.24 0.53
C ALA A 98 2.51 -3.74 0.75
N LEU A 99 3.55 -4.51 1.04
CA LEU A 99 3.46 -5.94 1.37
C LEU A 99 2.65 -6.17 2.65
N ALA A 100 2.88 -5.38 3.69
CA ALA A 100 2.13 -5.46 4.94
C ALA A 100 0.63 -5.20 4.72
N LYS A 101 0.31 -4.16 3.95
CA LYS A 101 -1.06 -3.85 3.55
C LYS A 101 -1.67 -4.98 2.73
N HIS A 102 -0.96 -5.48 1.71
CA HIS A 102 -1.43 -6.56 0.83
C HIS A 102 -1.83 -7.80 1.64
N PHE A 103 -0.93 -8.33 2.48
CA PHE A 103 -1.21 -9.53 3.26
C PHE A 103 -2.26 -9.32 4.36
N SER A 104 -2.39 -8.11 4.90
CA SER A 104 -3.42 -7.81 5.90
C SER A 104 -4.85 -7.91 5.35
N GLN A 105 -5.01 -7.68 4.04
CA GLN A 105 -6.31 -7.71 3.35
C GLN A 105 -6.71 -9.10 2.86
N ILE A 106 -5.81 -10.08 2.93
CA ILE A 106 -6.10 -11.45 2.52
C ILE A 106 -6.86 -12.17 3.63
N SER A 107 -7.96 -12.87 3.31
CA SER A 107 -8.67 -13.71 4.27
C SER A 107 -7.77 -14.81 4.82
N ARG A 108 -7.85 -15.08 6.12
CA ARG A 108 -7.10 -16.18 6.77
C ARG A 108 -7.56 -17.56 6.34
N THR A 109 -8.84 -17.69 6.00
CA THR A 109 -9.44 -18.93 5.51
C THR A 109 -9.36 -18.98 3.99
N SER A 110 -9.02 -20.15 3.42
CA SER A 110 -9.17 -20.36 1.98
C SER A 110 -10.65 -20.49 1.63
N SER A 111 -11.02 -20.06 0.42
CA SER A 111 -12.38 -20.25 -0.10
C SER A 111 -12.83 -21.72 -0.07
N ALA A 112 -11.89 -22.67 -0.20
CA ALA A 112 -12.16 -24.09 -0.08
C ALA A 112 -12.62 -24.53 1.33
N GLN A 113 -12.09 -23.86 2.38
CA GLN A 113 -12.52 -24.13 3.76
C GLN A 113 -13.84 -23.44 4.12
N GLU A 114 -14.18 -22.39 3.44
CA GLU A 114 -15.45 -21.67 3.60
C GLU A 114 -16.62 -22.45 2.98
N VAL A 115 -16.39 -23.05 1.81
CA VAL A 115 -17.36 -23.94 1.13
C VAL A 115 -17.61 -25.23 1.92
N ALA A 116 -16.62 -25.77 2.63
CA ALA A 116 -16.76 -26.99 3.43
C ALA A 116 -17.56 -26.77 4.74
N LYS A 117 -17.87 -25.54 5.12
CA LYS A 117 -18.65 -25.18 6.32
C LYS A 117 -20.13 -24.89 6.04
N GLN A 118 -20.56 -24.91 4.78
CA GLN A 118 -21.96 -24.76 4.36
C GLN A 118 -22.62 -26.12 4.14
#